data_4bb1bb5ff721750e208f4d7d4ec291b9
#
_entry.id   4bb1bb5ff721750e208f4d7d4ec291b9
#
_cell.length_a   1.000
_cell.length_b   1.000
_cell.length_c   1.000
_cell.angle_alpha   90.00
_cell.angle_beta   90.00
_cell.angle_gamma   90.00
#
_symmetry.space_group_name_H-M   'P 1'
#
loop_
_entity.id
_entity.type
_entity.pdbx_description
1 polymer ?
#
loop_
_entity_poly.entity_id
_entity_poly.type
_entity_poly.pdbx_seq_one_letter_code
_entity_poly.pdbx_strand_id
1 'polypeptide(L)'
;YMTKGASDCEDLTEIIAGKHKFSLQLGQEKPVEFEMIISSDAVHIMPQPMGTLFSAAVSNEHEMLPIAADLLNKNVLIFDGGFGTLDLYPIKSHVIQQSETYDHLGMKRVIEETADVIRERFKKDISVPAMQKYLESGRFRWFEAKSFTTREEPLNKILEESSKNICDEAIEKTFQVYHVYEYDYLLVTGGTGAAWFEQIGEKLKNMETLSIISGAQNDSLPDIFSNVRGYYM
;
A
#
# COMPACT_ATOMS: atom_id res chain seq x y z
N TYR A 1 10.09 11.70 -2.71
CA TYR A 1 11.44 11.13 -2.96
C TYR A 1 11.98 11.47 -4.36
N MET A 2 11.16 11.66 -5.37
CA MET A 2 11.60 12.00 -6.73
C MET A 2 12.04 13.45 -6.95
N THR A 3 11.83 14.34 -5.99
CA THR A 3 12.26 15.74 -6.10
C THR A 3 13.64 16.02 -5.52
N LYS A 4 14.32 15.05 -4.94
CA LYS A 4 15.66 15.22 -4.36
C LYS A 4 16.82 14.88 -5.29
N GLY A 5 16.59 14.75 -6.54
CA GLY A 5 17.64 14.89 -7.52
C GLY A 5 18.35 13.62 -7.95
N ALA A 6 19.05 13.76 -9.07
CA ALA A 6 19.90 12.74 -9.69
C ALA A 6 20.94 12.17 -8.70
N SER A 7 21.41 12.96 -7.70
CA SER A 7 22.39 12.51 -6.72
C SER A 7 21.91 11.34 -5.84
N ASP A 8 20.63 11.35 -5.40
CA ASP A 8 20.10 10.25 -4.55
C ASP A 8 20.02 8.92 -5.33
N CYS A 9 19.76 9.00 -6.65
CA CYS A 9 19.76 7.83 -7.53
C CYS A 9 21.18 7.32 -7.79
N GLU A 10 22.14 8.23 -7.95
CA GLU A 10 23.56 7.90 -8.10
C GLU A 10 24.09 7.24 -6.82
N ASP A 11 23.84 7.83 -5.65
CA ASP A 11 24.23 7.29 -4.35
C ASP A 11 23.64 5.89 -4.11
N LEU A 12 22.35 5.68 -4.45
CA LEU A 12 21.71 4.38 -4.32
C LEU A 12 22.31 3.36 -5.30
N THR A 13 22.62 3.78 -6.51
CA THR A 13 23.29 2.93 -7.50
C THR A 13 24.68 2.50 -7.00
N GLU A 14 25.46 3.43 -6.43
CA GLU A 14 26.78 3.12 -5.86
C GLU A 14 26.71 2.14 -4.67
N ILE A 15 25.67 2.25 -3.85
CA ILE A 15 25.45 1.33 -2.71
C ILE A 15 25.11 -0.09 -3.19
N ILE A 16 24.28 -0.20 -4.24
CA ILE A 16 23.77 -1.48 -4.75
C ILE A 16 24.80 -2.15 -5.68
N ALA A 17 25.45 -1.37 -6.54
CA ALA A 17 26.48 -1.89 -7.44
C ALA A 17 27.71 -2.35 -6.68
N GLY A 18 28.37 -3.41 -7.17
CA GLY A 18 29.61 -3.90 -6.58
C GLY A 18 29.61 -5.39 -6.27
N LYS A 19 30.54 -5.78 -5.43
CA LYS A 19 30.75 -7.17 -5.01
C LYS A 19 30.23 -7.39 -3.60
N HIS A 20 29.18 -8.21 -3.47
CA HIS A 20 28.54 -8.52 -2.21
C HIS A 20 28.85 -9.96 -1.80
N LYS A 21 29.27 -10.13 -0.56
CA LYS A 21 29.50 -11.45 0.04
C LYS A 21 28.53 -11.63 1.20
N PHE A 22 27.81 -12.73 1.18
CA PHE A 22 26.87 -13.07 2.24
C PHE A 22 26.75 -14.56 2.41
N SER A 23 26.32 -14.99 3.58
CA SER A 23 25.97 -16.39 3.84
C SER A 23 24.47 -16.54 4.03
N LEU A 24 23.88 -17.59 3.47
CA LEU A 24 22.48 -17.93 3.61
C LEU A 24 22.36 -19.27 4.33
N GLN A 25 21.58 -19.30 5.41
CA GLN A 25 21.23 -20.52 6.14
C GLN A 25 19.72 -20.74 6.05
N LEU A 26 19.31 -21.88 5.51
CA LEU A 26 17.91 -22.29 5.43
C LEU A 26 17.61 -23.31 6.54
N GLY A 27 16.82 -22.88 7.52
CA GLY A 27 16.46 -23.73 8.66
C GLY A 27 17.66 -24.19 9.46
N GLN A 28 17.84 -25.52 9.58
CA GLN A 28 18.97 -26.15 10.31
C GLN A 28 20.12 -26.59 9.40
N GLU A 29 20.07 -26.25 8.11
CA GLU A 29 21.16 -26.59 7.19
C GLU A 29 22.41 -25.76 7.48
N LYS A 30 23.56 -26.22 6.94
CA LYS A 30 24.80 -25.43 7.06
C LYS A 30 24.69 -24.16 6.21
N PRO A 31 25.22 -23.03 6.71
CA PRO A 31 25.32 -21.82 5.91
C PRO A 31 26.09 -22.06 4.60
N VAL A 32 25.57 -21.52 3.52
CA VAL A 32 26.20 -21.50 2.18
C VAL A 32 26.69 -20.09 1.90
N GLU A 33 27.95 -19.97 1.55
CA GLU A 33 28.56 -18.69 1.17
C GLU A 33 28.24 -18.34 -0.28
N PHE A 34 27.83 -17.09 -0.51
CA PHE A 34 27.54 -16.53 -1.82
C PHE A 34 28.42 -15.32 -2.08
N GLU A 35 28.78 -15.17 -3.34
CA GLU A 35 29.39 -13.96 -3.88
C GLU A 35 28.53 -13.50 -5.05
N MET A 36 27.98 -12.28 -4.97
CA MET A 36 27.16 -11.66 -6.01
C MET A 36 27.86 -10.40 -6.51
N ILE A 37 27.95 -10.26 -7.82
CA ILE A 37 28.48 -9.07 -8.47
C ILE A 37 27.33 -8.38 -9.20
N ILE A 38 27.07 -7.12 -8.87
CA ILE A 38 26.05 -6.29 -9.53
C ILE A 38 26.79 -5.17 -10.26
N SER A 39 26.66 -5.10 -11.58
CA SER A 39 27.23 -3.99 -12.32
C SER A 39 26.32 -2.76 -12.25
N SER A 40 26.88 -1.56 -12.33
CA SER A 40 26.11 -0.32 -12.20
C SER A 40 25.07 -0.13 -13.30
N ASP A 41 25.32 -0.67 -14.49
CA ASP A 41 24.39 -0.66 -15.63
C ASP A 41 23.23 -1.65 -15.48
N ALA A 42 23.31 -2.59 -14.53
CA ALA A 42 22.23 -3.47 -14.14
C ALA A 42 21.30 -2.90 -13.06
N VAL A 43 21.63 -1.72 -12.50
CA VAL A 43 20.80 -1.07 -11.48
C VAL A 43 19.86 -0.06 -12.13
N HIS A 44 18.57 -0.36 -12.11
CA HIS A 44 17.53 0.53 -12.64
C HIS A 44 16.69 1.07 -11.50
N ILE A 45 16.75 2.39 -11.30
CA ILE A 45 15.96 3.08 -10.27
C ILE A 45 14.71 3.67 -10.92
N MET A 46 13.55 3.22 -10.47
CA MET A 46 12.26 3.70 -10.97
C MET A 46 11.41 4.24 -9.83
N PRO A 47 10.53 5.23 -10.12
CA PRO A 47 9.53 5.67 -9.17
C PRO A 47 8.57 4.52 -8.82
N GLN A 48 8.28 4.35 -7.53
CA GLN A 48 7.38 3.29 -7.05
C GLN A 48 6.04 3.23 -7.82
N PRO A 49 5.35 4.34 -8.12
CA PRO A 49 4.07 4.31 -8.83
C PRO A 49 4.15 3.76 -10.26
N MET A 50 5.32 3.82 -10.89
CA MET A 50 5.51 3.22 -12.22
C MET A 50 5.35 1.71 -12.19
N GLY A 51 5.77 1.06 -11.10
CA GLY A 51 5.54 -0.37 -10.91
C GLY A 51 4.05 -0.71 -10.92
N THR A 52 3.22 0.02 -10.16
CA THR A 52 1.76 -0.18 -10.18
C THR A 52 1.17 0.04 -11.58
N LEU A 53 1.59 1.08 -12.28
CA LEU A 53 1.10 1.40 -13.61
C LEU A 53 1.40 0.25 -14.60
N PHE A 54 2.63 -0.25 -14.61
CA PHE A 54 3.02 -1.40 -15.45
C PHE A 54 2.31 -2.67 -15.03
N SER A 55 2.16 -2.93 -13.72
CA SER A 55 1.40 -4.07 -13.22
C SER A 55 -0.03 -4.09 -13.74
N ALA A 56 -0.69 -2.93 -13.84
CA ALA A 56 -2.04 -2.81 -14.38
C ALA A 56 -2.10 -2.85 -15.93
N ALA A 57 -1.01 -2.50 -16.59
CA ALA A 57 -0.97 -2.32 -18.05
C ALA A 57 -0.43 -3.54 -18.82
N VAL A 58 0.31 -4.46 -18.18
CA VAL A 58 1.03 -5.54 -18.82
C VAL A 58 0.60 -6.90 -18.28
N SER A 59 0.38 -7.90 -19.14
CA SER A 59 0.05 -9.28 -18.76
C SER A 59 1.27 -10.05 -18.23
N ASN A 60 1.04 -11.24 -17.66
CA ASN A 60 2.13 -12.12 -17.22
C ASN A 60 3.00 -12.66 -18.38
N GLU A 61 2.50 -12.59 -19.60
CA GLU A 61 3.20 -12.95 -20.83
C GLU A 61 3.97 -11.76 -21.44
N HIS A 62 4.09 -10.64 -20.70
CA HIS A 62 4.71 -9.39 -21.13
C HIS A 62 4.00 -8.72 -22.34
N GLU A 63 2.70 -8.93 -22.48
CA GLU A 63 1.89 -8.30 -23.51
C GLU A 63 1.13 -7.10 -22.94
N MET A 64 1.02 -6.04 -23.77
CA MET A 64 0.23 -4.87 -23.41
C MET A 64 -1.26 -5.21 -23.38
N LEU A 65 -1.91 -4.94 -22.27
CA LEU A 65 -3.35 -5.14 -22.10
C LEU A 65 -4.16 -4.04 -22.79
N PRO A 66 -5.43 -4.28 -23.14
CA PRO A 66 -6.28 -3.26 -23.76
C PRO A 66 -6.34 -1.93 -22.99
N ILE A 67 -6.29 -1.99 -21.64
CA ILE A 67 -6.30 -0.79 -20.78
C ILE A 67 -5.00 -0.01 -20.83
N ALA A 68 -3.90 -0.61 -21.28
CA ALA A 68 -2.57 0.02 -21.26
C ALA A 68 -2.54 1.35 -22.03
N ALA A 69 -3.20 1.39 -23.21
CA ALA A 69 -3.28 2.60 -24.02
C ALA A 69 -3.97 3.75 -23.24
N ASP A 70 -5.01 3.45 -22.50
CA ASP A 70 -5.72 4.41 -21.67
C ASP A 70 -4.84 4.88 -20.50
N LEU A 71 -4.26 3.95 -19.72
CA LEU A 71 -3.41 4.27 -18.59
C LEU A 71 -2.18 5.11 -18.96
N LEU A 72 -1.66 4.92 -20.19
CA LEU A 72 -0.52 5.69 -20.68
C LEU A 72 -0.91 7.05 -21.27
N ASN A 73 -2.13 7.25 -21.73
CA ASN A 73 -2.53 8.47 -22.45
C ASN A 73 -3.51 9.37 -21.67
N LYS A 74 -4.17 8.86 -20.65
CA LYS A 74 -5.14 9.58 -19.84
C LYS A 74 -4.54 10.04 -18.50
N ASN A 75 -5.29 10.85 -17.79
CA ASN A 75 -4.89 11.30 -16.45
C ASN A 75 -5.17 10.18 -15.43
N VAL A 76 -4.15 9.76 -14.71
CA VAL A 76 -4.22 8.69 -13.70
C VAL A 76 -3.79 9.25 -12.35
N LEU A 77 -4.60 9.02 -11.33
CA LEU A 77 -4.20 9.22 -9.94
C LEU A 77 -3.96 7.86 -9.30
N ILE A 78 -2.74 7.61 -8.84
CA ILE A 78 -2.40 6.39 -8.12
C ILE A 78 -2.60 6.63 -6.63
N PHE A 79 -3.36 5.75 -6.00
CA PHE A 79 -3.66 5.71 -4.57
C PHE A 79 -2.98 4.47 -3.99
N ASP A 80 -1.76 4.62 -3.48
CA ASP A 80 -0.96 3.53 -2.91
C ASP A 80 -1.11 3.50 -1.39
N GLY A 81 -2.06 2.71 -0.91
CA GLY A 81 -2.33 2.52 0.51
C GLY A 81 -1.44 1.42 1.10
N GLY A 82 -0.35 1.82 1.77
CA GLY A 82 0.59 0.94 2.44
C GLY A 82 0.26 0.65 3.92
N PHE A 83 1.17 -0.01 4.62
CA PHE A 83 1.01 -0.24 6.06
C PHE A 83 1.16 1.05 6.87
N GLY A 84 2.17 1.86 6.59
CA GLY A 84 2.50 3.09 7.32
C GLY A 84 2.01 4.35 6.65
N THR A 85 1.93 4.37 5.32
CA THR A 85 1.69 5.56 4.52
C THR A 85 0.54 5.38 3.54
N LEU A 86 -0.03 6.50 3.14
CA LEU A 86 -0.77 6.64 1.91
C LEU A 86 0.04 7.54 0.97
N ASP A 87 0.38 7.02 -0.18
CA ASP A 87 1.10 7.74 -1.20
C ASP A 87 0.20 8.03 -2.40
N LEU A 88 0.13 9.30 -2.80
CA LEU A 88 -0.68 9.77 -3.91
C LEU A 88 0.20 10.27 -5.05
N TYR A 89 0.09 9.65 -6.23
CA TYR A 89 0.89 9.99 -7.40
C TYR A 89 0.00 10.39 -8.58
N PRO A 90 -0.09 11.68 -8.87
CA PRO A 90 -0.82 12.18 -10.03
C PRO A 90 0.02 12.08 -11.29
N ILE A 91 -0.52 11.46 -12.33
CA ILE A 91 0.08 11.38 -13.65
C ILE A 91 -0.84 12.13 -14.62
N LYS A 92 -0.33 13.21 -15.21
CA LYS A 92 -1.03 13.99 -16.23
C LYS A 92 -0.10 14.24 -17.42
N SER A 93 -0.62 14.07 -18.63
CA SER A 93 0.16 14.28 -19.85
C SER A 93 1.49 13.51 -19.84
N HIS A 94 1.47 12.25 -19.42
CA HIS A 94 2.62 11.34 -19.32
C HIS A 94 3.69 11.75 -18.28
N VAL A 95 3.41 12.73 -17.43
CA VAL A 95 4.35 13.23 -16.42
C VAL A 95 3.77 13.02 -15.04
N ILE A 96 4.58 12.45 -14.15
CA ILE A 96 4.26 12.42 -12.73
C ILE A 96 4.35 13.85 -12.20
N GLN A 97 3.24 14.33 -11.68
CA GLN A 97 3.16 15.66 -11.06
C GLN A 97 3.65 15.59 -9.61
N GLN A 98 3.50 16.69 -8.85
CA GLN A 98 3.83 16.69 -7.44
C GLN A 98 3.02 15.62 -6.70
N SER A 99 3.72 14.69 -6.08
CA SER A 99 3.14 13.62 -5.25
C SER A 99 3.02 14.06 -3.80
N GLU A 100 2.10 13.43 -3.08
CA GLU A 100 1.90 13.63 -1.64
C GLU A 100 2.00 12.29 -0.90
N THR A 101 2.58 12.33 0.30
CA THR A 101 2.70 11.19 1.20
C THR A 101 2.13 11.56 2.57
N TYR A 102 1.24 10.73 3.08
CA TYR A 102 0.63 10.87 4.41
C TYR A 102 1.10 9.73 5.32
N ASP A 103 1.98 10.02 6.25
CA ASP A 103 2.61 9.06 7.16
C ASP A 103 1.65 8.41 8.17
N HIS A 104 0.42 8.89 8.24
CA HIS A 104 -0.58 8.46 9.23
C HIS A 104 -1.89 7.96 8.60
N LEU A 105 -1.91 7.70 7.29
CA LEU A 105 -3.08 7.18 6.57
C LEU A 105 -2.81 5.80 5.96
N GLY A 106 -2.40 4.86 6.81
CA GLY A 106 -2.17 3.47 6.42
C GLY A 106 -2.79 2.49 7.42
N MET A 107 -2.60 1.20 7.23
CA MET A 107 -3.15 0.15 8.10
C MET A 107 -2.70 0.30 9.56
N LYS A 108 -1.50 0.82 9.79
CA LYS A 108 -1.00 1.13 11.15
C LYS A 108 -1.96 2.06 11.89
N ARG A 109 -2.46 3.11 11.24
CA ARG A 109 -3.41 4.05 11.84
C ARG A 109 -4.77 3.40 12.15
N VAL A 110 -5.23 2.51 11.29
CA VAL A 110 -6.44 1.71 11.55
C VAL A 110 -6.28 0.88 12.83
N ILE A 111 -5.12 0.24 13.00
CA ILE A 111 -4.81 -0.55 14.19
C ILE A 111 -4.73 0.33 15.44
N GLU A 112 -4.11 1.49 15.35
CA GLU A 112 -4.01 2.47 16.45
C GLU A 112 -5.39 2.97 16.87
N GLU A 113 -6.23 3.36 15.92
CA GLU A 113 -7.60 3.79 16.21
C GLU A 113 -8.45 2.66 16.80
N THR A 114 -8.29 1.44 16.30
CA THR A 114 -8.95 0.27 16.88
C THR A 114 -8.54 0.07 18.35
N ALA A 115 -7.26 0.24 18.68
CA ALA A 115 -6.77 0.16 20.04
C ALA A 115 -7.33 1.29 20.93
N ASP A 116 -7.45 2.50 20.39
CA ASP A 116 -8.05 3.65 21.08
C ASP A 116 -9.53 3.40 21.38
N VAL A 117 -10.30 2.91 20.43
CA VAL A 117 -11.71 2.54 20.63
C VAL A 117 -11.86 1.45 21.71
N ILE A 118 -10.98 0.44 21.68
CA ILE A 118 -10.98 -0.61 22.72
C ILE A 118 -10.65 -0.01 24.10
N ARG A 119 -9.68 0.88 24.18
CA ARG A 119 -9.32 1.56 25.44
C ARG A 119 -10.49 2.38 25.98
N GLU A 120 -11.18 3.11 25.13
CA GLU A 120 -12.31 3.95 25.55
C GLU A 120 -13.53 3.12 25.97
N ARG A 121 -13.91 2.12 25.19
CA ARG A 121 -15.13 1.31 25.42
C ARG A 121 -14.94 0.28 26.54
N PHE A 122 -13.77 -0.37 26.61
CA PHE A 122 -13.54 -1.51 27.49
C PHE A 122 -12.49 -1.23 28.59
N LYS A 123 -11.94 -0.02 28.63
CA LYS A 123 -10.89 0.40 29.59
C LYS A 123 -9.68 -0.53 29.57
N LYS A 124 -9.32 -1.03 28.38
CA LYS A 124 -8.20 -1.93 28.14
C LYS A 124 -7.20 -1.30 27.20
N ASP A 125 -5.97 -1.10 27.69
CA ASP A 125 -4.85 -0.69 26.86
C ASP A 125 -4.29 -1.87 26.07
N ILE A 126 -4.11 -1.66 24.76
CA ILE A 126 -3.51 -2.64 23.85
C ILE A 126 -2.47 -1.90 23.02
N SER A 127 -1.22 -2.38 23.08
CA SER A 127 -0.18 -1.85 22.20
C SER A 127 -0.35 -2.38 20.76
N VAL A 128 0.13 -1.63 19.76
CA VAL A 128 0.08 -2.05 18.35
C VAL A 128 0.71 -3.45 18.14
N PRO A 129 1.88 -3.78 18.73
CA PRO A 129 2.41 -5.15 18.63
C PRO A 129 1.53 -6.22 19.27
N ALA A 130 0.83 -5.89 20.39
CA ALA A 130 -0.07 -6.84 21.03
C ALA A 130 -1.37 -7.05 20.25
N MET A 131 -1.76 -6.08 19.41
CA MET A 131 -2.94 -6.15 18.55
C MET A 131 -2.81 -7.29 17.53
N GLN A 132 -1.60 -7.62 17.05
CA GLN A 132 -1.38 -8.69 16.08
C GLN A 132 -2.04 -10.02 16.51
N LYS A 133 -1.89 -10.41 17.79
CA LYS A 133 -2.52 -11.64 18.30
C LYS A 133 -4.05 -11.61 18.25
N TYR A 134 -4.63 -10.43 18.43
CA TYR A 134 -6.08 -10.25 18.36
C TYR A 134 -6.57 -10.21 16.90
N LEU A 135 -5.78 -9.67 15.98
CA LEU A 135 -6.05 -9.72 14.54
C LEU A 135 -6.06 -11.16 14.03
N GLU A 136 -5.08 -11.97 14.43
CA GLU A 136 -4.99 -13.39 14.07
C GLU A 136 -6.19 -14.22 14.60
N SER A 137 -6.64 -13.92 15.83
CA SER A 137 -7.77 -14.62 16.46
C SER A 137 -9.15 -14.05 16.08
N GLY A 138 -9.21 -12.84 15.56
CA GLY A 138 -10.44 -12.08 15.31
C GLY A 138 -11.19 -11.67 16.58
N ARG A 139 -10.60 -11.85 17.75
CA ARG A 139 -11.25 -11.63 19.05
C ARG A 139 -10.26 -11.05 20.05
N PHE A 140 -10.77 -10.24 21.00
CA PHE A 140 -9.96 -9.77 22.14
C PHE A 140 -10.63 -10.07 23.47
N ARG A 141 -9.82 -10.23 24.51
CA ARG A 141 -10.30 -10.52 25.86
C ARG A 141 -10.10 -9.31 26.77
N TRP A 142 -11.09 -9.05 27.61
CA TRP A 142 -11.03 -7.99 28.60
C TRP A 142 -11.66 -8.42 29.92
N PHE A 143 -11.25 -7.78 31.02
CA PHE A 143 -11.76 -8.06 32.35
C PHE A 143 -12.85 -7.04 32.71
N GLU A 144 -14.06 -7.53 32.98
CA GLU A 144 -15.17 -6.72 33.44
C GLU A 144 -15.14 -6.62 34.96
N ALA A 145 -14.73 -5.46 35.52
CA ALA A 145 -14.56 -5.26 36.95
C ALA A 145 -15.88 -5.38 37.74
N LYS A 146 -17.00 -5.07 37.13
CA LYS A 146 -18.33 -5.15 37.81
C LYS A 146 -18.77 -6.58 38.11
N SER A 147 -18.50 -7.50 37.20
CA SER A 147 -18.89 -8.90 37.29
C SER A 147 -17.76 -9.83 37.73
N PHE A 148 -16.54 -9.31 37.84
CA PHE A 148 -15.32 -10.06 38.11
C PHE A 148 -15.10 -11.21 37.09
N THR A 149 -15.49 -11.00 35.84
CA THR A 149 -15.38 -12.01 34.79
C THR A 149 -14.52 -11.54 33.64
N THR A 150 -13.85 -12.50 32.98
CA THR A 150 -13.19 -12.23 31.70
C THR A 150 -14.23 -12.44 30.59
N ARG A 151 -14.37 -11.41 29.75
CA ARG A 151 -15.21 -11.47 28.56
C ARG A 151 -14.36 -11.50 27.32
N GLU A 152 -14.96 -11.96 26.23
CA GLU A 152 -14.37 -12.02 24.91
C GLU A 152 -15.31 -11.37 23.90
N GLU A 153 -14.76 -10.43 23.11
CA GLU A 153 -15.51 -9.67 22.14
C GLU A 153 -14.92 -9.85 20.71
N PRO A 154 -15.74 -9.84 19.66
CA PRO A 154 -15.23 -9.85 18.30
C PRO A 154 -14.51 -8.54 17.99
N LEU A 155 -13.30 -8.65 17.41
CA LEU A 155 -12.51 -7.50 17.00
C LEU A 155 -13.02 -6.90 15.69
N ASN A 156 -13.53 -7.73 14.78
CA ASN A 156 -13.82 -7.37 13.40
C ASN A 156 -14.69 -6.12 13.27
N LYS A 157 -15.76 -6.01 14.07
CA LYS A 157 -16.65 -4.84 14.01
C LYS A 157 -15.97 -3.52 14.37
N ILE A 158 -15.07 -3.56 15.36
CA ILE A 158 -14.33 -2.35 15.77
C ILE A 158 -13.29 -2.02 14.72
N LEU A 159 -12.61 -3.05 14.18
CA LEU A 159 -11.62 -2.90 13.12
C LEU A 159 -12.26 -2.33 11.84
N GLU A 160 -13.41 -2.84 11.45
CA GLU A 160 -14.17 -2.35 10.28
C GLU A 160 -14.60 -0.89 10.45
N GLU A 161 -15.09 -0.51 11.65
CA GLU A 161 -15.45 0.87 11.98
C GLU A 161 -14.24 1.81 11.88
N SER A 162 -13.11 1.43 12.49
CA SER A 162 -11.86 2.20 12.43
C SER A 162 -11.31 2.26 11.01
N SER A 163 -11.33 1.15 10.29
CA SER A 163 -10.90 1.09 8.89
C SER A 163 -11.72 2.03 8.00
N LYS A 164 -13.03 2.06 8.21
CA LYS A 164 -13.92 2.94 7.47
C LYS A 164 -13.61 4.42 7.74
N ASN A 165 -13.40 4.79 8.99
CA ASN A 165 -13.09 6.17 9.36
C ASN A 165 -11.77 6.64 8.72
N ILE A 166 -10.73 5.82 8.78
CA ILE A 166 -9.42 6.18 8.20
C ILE A 166 -9.48 6.19 6.66
N CYS A 167 -10.21 5.29 6.04
CA CYS A 167 -10.45 5.31 4.60
C CYS A 167 -11.19 6.59 4.17
N ASP A 168 -12.23 6.99 4.90
CA ASP A 168 -12.97 8.23 4.63
C ASP A 168 -12.04 9.46 4.75
N GLU A 169 -11.18 9.50 5.78
CA GLU A 169 -10.15 10.54 5.93
C GLU A 169 -9.17 10.54 4.75
N ALA A 170 -8.71 9.37 4.33
CA ALA A 170 -7.79 9.23 3.19
C ALA A 170 -8.40 9.76 1.89
N ILE A 171 -9.68 9.45 1.63
CA ILE A 171 -10.41 9.97 0.47
C ILE A 171 -10.54 11.49 0.57
N GLU A 172 -10.94 12.03 1.72
CA GLU A 172 -11.09 13.48 1.93
C GLU A 172 -9.77 14.21 1.72
N LYS A 173 -8.65 13.69 2.22
CA LYS A 173 -7.31 14.26 1.98
C LYS A 173 -6.96 14.24 0.49
N THR A 174 -7.28 13.16 -0.21
CA THR A 174 -7.07 13.08 -1.66
C THR A 174 -7.82 14.20 -2.40
N PHE A 175 -9.08 14.44 -2.05
CA PHE A 175 -9.89 15.51 -2.65
C PHE A 175 -9.45 16.93 -2.25
N GLN A 176 -8.84 17.11 -1.08
CA GLN A 176 -8.31 18.41 -0.65
C GLN A 176 -7.09 18.84 -1.46
N VAL A 177 -6.28 17.86 -1.92
CA VAL A 177 -5.02 18.15 -2.63
C VAL A 177 -5.19 18.08 -4.13
N TYR A 178 -5.98 17.14 -4.61
CA TYR A 178 -6.16 16.92 -6.04
C TYR A 178 -7.61 17.16 -6.47
N HIS A 179 -7.76 17.76 -7.62
CA HIS A 179 -9.05 17.86 -8.30
C HIS A 179 -9.39 16.51 -8.95
N VAL A 180 -9.88 15.56 -8.14
CA VAL A 180 -10.07 14.14 -8.55
C VAL A 180 -10.94 14.00 -9.80
N TYR A 181 -11.85 14.96 -10.05
CA TYR A 181 -12.68 15.01 -11.26
C TYR A 181 -11.90 15.30 -12.57
N GLU A 182 -10.62 15.67 -12.49
CA GLU A 182 -9.75 15.87 -13.65
C GLU A 182 -9.01 14.60 -14.08
N TYR A 183 -9.20 13.50 -13.32
CA TYR A 183 -8.60 12.21 -13.62
C TYR A 183 -9.62 11.29 -14.27
N ASP A 184 -9.13 10.48 -15.22
CA ASP A 184 -9.90 9.44 -15.87
C ASP A 184 -9.86 8.13 -15.07
N TYR A 185 -8.75 7.90 -14.37
CA TYR A 185 -8.52 6.69 -13.58
C TYR A 185 -8.02 6.99 -12.17
N LEU A 186 -8.61 6.28 -11.19
CA LEU A 186 -8.06 6.11 -9.84
C LEU A 186 -7.52 4.68 -9.75
N LEU A 187 -6.19 4.54 -9.76
CA LEU A 187 -5.50 3.26 -9.68
C LEU A 187 -5.16 2.97 -8.22
N VAL A 188 -5.92 2.07 -7.60
CA VAL A 188 -5.78 1.72 -6.18
C VAL A 188 -4.83 0.55 -6.02
N THR A 189 -3.83 0.69 -5.16
CA THR A 189 -2.81 -0.32 -4.91
C THR A 189 -2.35 -0.37 -3.46
N GLY A 190 -1.46 -1.31 -3.15
CA GLY A 190 -1.00 -1.56 -1.79
C GLY A 190 -1.98 -2.36 -0.96
N GLY A 191 -1.51 -2.98 0.12
CA GLY A 191 -2.34 -3.88 0.93
C GLY A 191 -3.50 -3.18 1.63
N THR A 192 -3.32 -1.94 2.06
CA THR A 192 -4.39 -1.12 2.65
C THR A 192 -5.34 -0.61 1.57
N GLY A 193 -4.81 -0.19 0.41
CA GLY A 193 -5.61 0.19 -0.75
C GLY A 193 -6.55 -0.93 -1.19
N ALA A 194 -6.04 -2.16 -1.27
CA ALA A 194 -6.85 -3.35 -1.58
C ALA A 194 -7.98 -3.58 -0.56
N ALA A 195 -7.69 -3.42 0.73
CA ALA A 195 -8.69 -3.55 1.79
C ALA A 195 -9.78 -2.47 1.70
N TRP A 196 -9.46 -1.30 1.17
CA TRP A 196 -10.37 -0.17 1.01
C TRP A 196 -11.05 -0.08 -0.37
N PHE A 197 -10.69 -0.96 -1.30
CA PHE A 197 -11.10 -0.86 -2.70
C PHE A 197 -12.63 -0.75 -2.87
N GLU A 198 -13.40 -1.63 -2.21
CA GLU A 198 -14.86 -1.59 -2.25
C GLU A 198 -15.43 -0.31 -1.63
N GLN A 199 -14.87 0.13 -0.50
CA GLN A 199 -15.31 1.37 0.16
C GLN A 199 -15.02 2.60 -0.69
N ILE A 200 -13.85 2.69 -1.32
CA ILE A 200 -13.49 3.74 -2.26
C ILE A 200 -14.48 3.76 -3.43
N GLY A 201 -14.74 2.58 -4.02
CA GLY A 201 -15.70 2.44 -5.11
C GLY A 201 -17.10 2.91 -4.74
N GLU A 202 -17.61 2.51 -3.57
CA GLU A 202 -18.93 2.94 -3.10
C GLU A 202 -19.01 4.44 -2.81
N LYS A 203 -17.95 5.02 -2.22
CA LYS A 203 -17.88 6.45 -1.92
C LYS A 203 -17.86 7.31 -3.19
N LEU A 204 -17.19 6.85 -4.23
CA LEU A 204 -16.96 7.60 -5.47
C LEU A 204 -17.89 7.17 -6.64
N LYS A 205 -18.86 6.30 -6.41
CA LYS A 205 -19.76 5.73 -7.45
C LYS A 205 -20.51 6.75 -8.29
N ASN A 206 -20.71 7.96 -7.76
CA ASN A 206 -21.40 9.06 -8.48
C ASN A 206 -20.47 9.88 -9.38
N MET A 207 -19.17 9.56 -9.41
CA MET A 207 -18.20 10.21 -10.30
C MET A 207 -18.14 9.44 -11.63
N GLU A 208 -19.11 9.69 -12.51
CA GLU A 208 -19.29 8.94 -13.76
C GLU A 208 -18.08 8.98 -14.70
N THR A 209 -17.22 10.01 -14.60
CA THR A 209 -16.02 10.17 -15.43
C THR A 209 -14.79 9.47 -14.87
N LEU A 210 -14.81 9.02 -13.61
CA LEU A 210 -13.68 8.41 -12.93
C LEU A 210 -13.84 6.88 -12.92
N SER A 211 -12.90 6.18 -13.54
CA SER A 211 -12.81 4.72 -13.47
C SER A 211 -11.89 4.29 -12.32
N ILE A 212 -12.41 3.50 -11.38
CA ILE A 212 -11.63 3.00 -10.23
C ILE A 212 -11.17 1.58 -10.55
N ILE A 213 -9.87 1.35 -10.56
CA ILE A 213 -9.26 0.07 -10.93
C ILE A 213 -8.21 -0.36 -9.91
N SER A 214 -8.03 -1.68 -9.75
CA SER A 214 -6.97 -2.24 -8.89
C SER A 214 -5.64 -2.32 -9.64
N GLY A 215 -4.54 -2.04 -8.94
CA GLY A 215 -3.17 -2.25 -9.45
C GLY A 215 -2.84 -3.72 -9.72
N ALA A 216 -3.57 -4.66 -9.08
CA ALA A 216 -3.40 -6.11 -9.26
C ALA A 216 -4.49 -6.75 -10.14
N GLN A 217 -5.25 -5.98 -10.92
CA GLN A 217 -6.40 -6.48 -11.68
C GLN A 217 -6.08 -7.61 -12.69
N ASN A 218 -4.81 -7.76 -13.05
CA ASN A 218 -4.36 -8.71 -14.09
C ASN A 218 -3.60 -9.91 -13.51
N ASP A 219 -3.55 -10.04 -12.18
CA ASP A 219 -2.78 -11.08 -11.52
C ASP A 219 -3.56 -11.69 -10.35
N SER A 220 -3.24 -12.95 -10.05
CA SER A 220 -3.69 -13.63 -8.84
C SER A 220 -2.85 -13.29 -7.61
N LEU A 221 -1.78 -12.51 -7.77
CA LEU A 221 -0.95 -12.04 -6.66
C LEU A 221 -1.69 -10.99 -5.82
N PRO A 222 -1.48 -10.99 -4.50
CA PRO A 222 -2.00 -9.92 -3.65
C PRO A 222 -1.49 -8.54 -4.07
N ASP A 223 -2.32 -7.51 -3.91
CA ASP A 223 -2.03 -6.10 -4.29
C ASP A 223 -0.74 -5.54 -3.69
N ILE A 224 -0.26 -6.07 -2.56
CA ILE A 224 1.03 -5.70 -1.97
C ILE A 224 2.23 -5.95 -2.90
N PHE A 225 2.07 -6.80 -3.90
CA PHE A 225 3.11 -7.13 -4.88
C PHE A 225 2.97 -6.35 -6.19
N SER A 226 1.96 -5.49 -6.37
CA SER A 226 1.71 -4.78 -7.62
C SER A 226 2.93 -3.98 -8.09
N ASN A 227 3.58 -3.22 -7.19
CA ASN A 227 4.75 -2.42 -7.54
C ASN A 227 5.93 -3.30 -8.01
N VAL A 228 6.26 -4.35 -7.24
CA VAL A 228 7.39 -5.22 -7.58
C VAL A 228 7.12 -6.04 -8.85
N ARG A 229 5.87 -6.45 -9.05
CA ARG A 229 5.46 -7.13 -10.29
C ARG A 229 5.70 -6.23 -11.50
N GLY A 230 5.25 -4.98 -11.44
CA GLY A 230 5.41 -4.04 -12.53
C GLY A 230 6.87 -3.66 -12.82
N TYR A 231 7.77 -3.76 -11.86
CA TYR A 231 9.22 -3.60 -12.10
C TYR A 231 9.81 -4.80 -12.83
N TYR A 232 9.19 -5.97 -12.70
CA TYR A 232 9.61 -7.18 -13.41
C TYR A 232 9.08 -7.23 -14.85
N MET A 233 7.95 -6.57 -15.15
CA MET A 233 7.32 -6.49 -16.47
C MET A 233 8.08 -5.56 -17.41
#